data_f8261f32c736cf288aea65c5c2eb091d
#
_entry.id   f8261f32c736cf288aea65c5c2eb091d
#
_cell.length_a   1.000
_cell.length_b   1.000
_cell.length_c   1.000
_cell.angle_alpha   90.00
_cell.angle_beta   90.00
_cell.angle_gamma   90.00
#
_symmetry.space_group_name_H-M   'P 1'
#
loop_
_entity.id
_entity.type
_entity.pdbx_description
1 polymer ?
#
loop_
_entity_poly.entity_id
_entity_poly.type
_entity_poly.pdbx_seq_one_letter_code
_entity_poly.pdbx_strand_id
1 'polypeptide(L)'
;MIDHIGFPVSDYERAKAFYAKALAPLGYSLVIEVMQQQTGHNPAAGFGANGKPDFWIGGEGGLNKPLHVAIVAMDRASVEAFYKAAMAAGGRDNGAPGIRAHYHPDYYAAFVLDPDGHNIEAVFHGPRA
;
A
#
# COMPACT_ATOMS: atom_id res chain seq x y z
N MET A 1 -11.92 7.17 12.97
CA MET A 1 -10.97 7.47 11.87
C MET A 1 -9.60 6.97 12.25
N ILE A 2 -8.98 6.18 11.38
CA ILE A 2 -7.63 5.67 11.63
C ILE A 2 -6.63 6.78 11.27
N ASP A 3 -5.70 7.09 12.19
CA ASP A 3 -4.66 8.09 11.94
C ASP A 3 -3.53 7.50 11.09
N HIS A 4 -3.05 6.34 11.48
CA HIS A 4 -2.00 5.65 10.72
C HIS A 4 -2.03 4.17 11.05
N ILE A 5 -1.41 3.37 10.17
CA ILE A 5 -1.20 1.95 10.39
C ILE A 5 0.29 1.68 10.23
N GLY A 6 0.82 0.72 10.96
CA GLY A 6 2.22 0.33 10.84
C GLY A 6 2.39 -1.15 11.09
N PHE A 7 3.30 -1.77 10.35
CA PHE A 7 3.56 -3.19 10.53
C PHE A 7 5.00 -3.53 10.12
N PRO A 8 5.57 -4.56 10.74
CA PRO A 8 6.93 -4.99 10.39
C PRO A 8 6.94 -5.75 9.07
N VAL A 9 8.05 -5.64 8.36
CA VAL A 9 8.29 -6.36 7.10
C VAL A 9 9.55 -7.20 7.22
N SER A 10 9.63 -8.25 6.42
CA SER A 10 10.76 -9.17 6.49
C SER A 10 12.03 -8.60 5.83
N ASP A 11 11.87 -7.79 4.80
CA ASP A 11 12.98 -7.17 4.07
C ASP A 11 12.65 -5.70 3.87
N TYR A 12 13.21 -4.87 4.73
CA TYR A 12 12.89 -3.45 4.77
C TYR A 12 13.16 -2.73 3.46
N GLU A 13 14.35 -2.92 2.87
CA GLU A 13 14.69 -2.21 1.63
C GLU A 13 13.82 -2.64 0.47
N ARG A 14 13.52 -3.92 0.39
CA ARG A 14 12.64 -4.44 -0.66
C ARG A 14 11.22 -3.92 -0.52
N ALA A 15 10.68 -3.93 0.70
CA ALA A 15 9.33 -3.42 0.96
C ALA A 15 9.26 -1.93 0.70
N LYS A 16 10.28 -1.17 1.12
CA LYS A 16 10.31 0.27 0.87
C LYS A 16 10.28 0.57 -0.62
N ALA A 17 11.09 -0.12 -1.41
CA ALA A 17 11.12 0.08 -2.86
C ALA A 17 9.77 -0.30 -3.50
N PHE A 18 9.17 -1.39 -3.03
CA PHE A 18 7.85 -1.80 -3.52
C PHE A 18 6.81 -0.72 -3.27
N TYR A 19 6.68 -0.25 -2.02
CA TYR A 19 5.63 0.72 -1.68
C TYR A 19 5.87 2.08 -2.30
N ALA A 20 7.12 2.50 -2.46
CA ALA A 20 7.42 3.76 -3.13
C ALA A 20 6.85 3.78 -4.56
N LYS A 21 6.87 2.64 -5.24
CA LYS A 21 6.36 2.53 -6.60
C LYS A 21 4.86 2.24 -6.64
N ALA A 22 4.41 1.31 -5.81
CA ALA A 22 3.02 0.87 -5.84
C ALA A 22 2.06 1.96 -5.38
N LEU A 23 2.45 2.75 -4.39
CA LEU A 23 1.57 3.77 -3.81
C LEU A 23 1.64 5.11 -4.52
N ALA A 24 2.63 5.35 -5.38
CA ALA A 24 2.75 6.60 -6.11
C ALA A 24 1.50 6.95 -6.94
N PRO A 25 0.90 6.00 -7.68
CA PRO A 25 -0.32 6.31 -8.44
C PRO A 25 -1.52 6.69 -7.57
N LEU A 26 -1.47 6.40 -6.28
CA LEU A 26 -2.51 6.75 -5.33
C LEU A 26 -2.25 8.09 -4.64
N GLY A 27 -1.20 8.79 -5.06
CA GLY A 27 -0.85 10.08 -4.48
C GLY A 27 0.02 9.99 -3.24
N TYR A 28 0.52 8.82 -2.91
CA TYR A 28 1.41 8.63 -1.75
C TYR A 28 2.86 8.73 -2.17
N SER A 29 3.67 9.27 -1.28
CA SER A 29 5.11 9.28 -1.44
C SER A 29 5.77 8.92 -0.11
N LEU A 30 7.05 8.60 -0.15
CA LEU A 30 7.84 8.43 1.07
C LEU A 30 7.98 9.80 1.73
N VAL A 31 7.34 9.98 2.88
CA VAL A 31 7.34 11.25 3.59
C VAL A 31 8.52 11.35 4.55
N ILE A 32 8.78 10.27 5.27
CA ILE A 32 9.83 10.27 6.28
C ILE A 32 10.42 8.86 6.41
N GLU A 33 11.70 8.82 6.63
CA GLU A 33 12.40 7.58 6.92
C GLU A 33 13.22 7.77 8.18
N VAL A 34 13.06 6.85 9.14
CA VAL A 34 13.78 6.89 10.41
C VAL A 34 14.75 5.73 10.41
N MET A 35 16.05 6.04 10.52
CA MET A 35 17.09 5.03 10.44
C MET A 35 17.50 4.56 11.83
N GLN A 36 18.08 3.37 11.91
CA GLN A 36 18.53 2.79 13.18
C GLN A 36 19.55 3.70 13.89
N GLN A 37 20.39 4.35 13.13
CA GLN A 37 21.41 5.25 13.69
C GLN A 37 20.81 6.44 14.43
N GLN A 38 19.58 6.82 14.07
CA GLN A 38 18.91 7.99 14.65
C GLN A 38 18.20 7.66 15.96
N THR A 39 17.65 6.46 16.07
CA THR A 39 16.76 6.12 17.17
C THR A 39 17.25 4.94 18.00
N GLY A 40 18.15 4.12 17.47
CA GLY A 40 18.55 2.87 18.09
C GLY A 40 17.56 1.74 17.84
N HIS A 41 16.44 2.02 17.15
CA HIS A 41 15.43 1.02 16.77
C HIS A 41 15.58 0.66 15.30
N ASN A 42 14.89 -0.39 14.87
CA ASN A 42 14.89 -0.80 13.49
C ASN A 42 14.38 0.34 12.59
N PRO A 43 14.84 0.41 11.34
CA PRO A 43 14.43 1.49 10.45
C PRO A 43 12.92 1.40 10.17
N ALA A 44 12.35 2.55 9.87
CA ALA A 44 10.93 2.65 9.53
C ALA A 44 10.74 3.68 8.43
N ALA A 45 9.81 3.40 7.52
CA ALA A 45 9.46 4.30 6.42
C ALA A 45 7.98 4.64 6.51
N GLY A 46 7.67 5.93 6.47
CA GLY A 46 6.30 6.43 6.51
C GLY A 46 5.90 7.01 5.15
N PHE A 47 4.83 6.50 4.60
CA PHE A 47 4.28 6.94 3.32
C PHE A 47 2.96 7.65 3.56
N GLY A 48 2.65 8.62 2.72
CA GLY A 48 1.39 9.33 2.82
C GLY A 48 1.24 10.39 1.74
N ALA A 49 0.12 11.10 1.81
CA ALA A 49 -0.18 12.21 0.91
C ALA A 49 -0.09 13.53 1.68
N ASN A 50 0.21 14.60 0.95
CA ASN A 50 0.22 15.96 1.50
C ASN A 50 1.16 16.10 2.72
N GLY A 51 2.28 15.37 2.70
CA GLY A 51 3.27 15.47 3.75
C GLY A 51 2.89 14.79 5.07
N LYS A 52 1.78 14.05 5.11
CA LYS A 52 1.35 13.35 6.32
C LYS A 52 1.50 11.84 6.14
N PRO A 53 2.43 11.20 6.87
CA PRO A 53 2.57 9.75 6.78
C PRO A 53 1.44 9.07 7.56
N ASP A 54 0.80 8.09 6.94
CA ASP A 54 -0.23 7.30 7.60
C ASP A 54 -0.09 5.80 7.33
N PHE A 55 0.88 5.42 6.51
CA PHE A 55 1.16 4.04 6.18
C PHE A 55 2.64 3.77 6.46
N TRP A 56 2.91 2.99 7.50
CA TRP A 56 4.27 2.77 7.98
C TRP A 56 4.69 1.32 7.82
N ILE A 57 5.89 1.13 7.31
CA ILE A 57 6.54 -0.19 7.36
C ILE A 57 7.82 -0.04 8.15
N GLY A 58 8.23 -1.13 8.79
CA GLY A 58 9.44 -1.01 9.57
C GLY A 58 10.07 -2.34 9.92
N GLY A 59 11.21 -2.23 10.51
CA GLY A 59 11.88 -3.24 11.25
C GLY A 59 12.27 -4.45 10.49
N GLU A 60 12.10 -5.56 11.15
CA GLU A 60 12.49 -6.87 10.68
C GLU A 60 11.57 -7.90 11.25
N GLY A 61 11.60 -9.08 10.65
CA GLY A 61 10.85 -10.22 11.15
C GLY A 61 9.51 -10.47 10.47
N GLY A 62 8.87 -9.44 9.95
CA GLY A 62 7.54 -9.61 9.34
C GLY A 62 6.48 -10.06 10.33
N LEU A 63 5.32 -10.45 9.81
CA LEU A 63 4.20 -10.94 10.59
C LEU A 63 3.95 -12.41 10.27
N ASN A 64 3.44 -13.16 11.26
CA ASN A 64 3.11 -14.57 11.06
C ASN A 64 1.91 -14.75 10.14
N LYS A 65 1.01 -13.77 10.08
CA LYS A 65 -0.18 -13.81 9.24
C LYS A 65 -0.25 -12.54 8.40
N PRO A 66 -0.74 -12.63 7.16
CA PRO A 66 -0.82 -11.45 6.31
C PRO A 66 -1.88 -10.46 6.77
N LEU A 67 -1.65 -9.20 6.44
CA LEU A 67 -2.60 -8.12 6.64
C LEU A 67 -3.37 -7.87 5.36
N HIS A 68 -4.49 -7.16 5.50
CA HIS A 68 -5.22 -6.58 4.38
C HIS A 68 -5.36 -5.08 4.63
N VAL A 69 -4.85 -4.28 3.71
CA VAL A 69 -4.96 -2.83 3.79
C VAL A 69 -5.54 -2.32 2.47
N ALA A 70 -6.61 -1.54 2.55
CA ALA A 70 -7.23 -0.94 1.39
C ALA A 70 -7.02 0.57 1.41
N ILE A 71 -6.56 1.11 0.29
CA ILE A 71 -6.28 2.53 0.14
C ILE A 71 -7.24 3.10 -0.90
N VAL A 72 -7.85 4.23 -0.58
CA VAL A 72 -8.80 4.88 -1.48
C VAL A 72 -8.07 5.46 -2.68
N ALA A 73 -8.59 5.17 -3.87
CA ALA A 73 -8.15 5.79 -5.12
C ALA A 73 -9.17 6.86 -5.52
N MET A 74 -8.70 7.88 -6.23
CA MET A 74 -9.58 8.99 -6.61
C MET A 74 -10.41 8.68 -7.86
N ASP A 75 -10.01 7.69 -8.65
CA ASP A 75 -10.71 7.30 -9.87
C ASP A 75 -10.28 5.89 -10.28
N ARG A 76 -10.95 5.35 -11.32
CA ARG A 76 -10.63 4.01 -11.81
C ARG A 76 -9.22 3.96 -12.44
N ALA A 77 -8.81 5.03 -13.08
CA ALA A 77 -7.49 5.09 -13.70
C ALA A 77 -6.38 4.93 -12.65
N SER A 78 -6.57 5.50 -11.46
CA SER A 78 -5.60 5.37 -10.36
C SER A 78 -5.54 3.93 -9.84
N VAL A 79 -6.69 3.23 -9.79
CA VAL A 79 -6.71 1.82 -9.41
C VAL A 79 -5.90 0.99 -10.40
N GLU A 80 -6.10 1.24 -11.70
CA GLU A 80 -5.38 0.52 -12.75
C GLU A 80 -3.89 0.82 -12.71
N ALA A 81 -3.53 2.09 -12.49
CA ALA A 81 -2.14 2.49 -12.39
C ALA A 81 -1.45 1.89 -11.16
N PHE A 82 -2.17 1.80 -10.05
CA PHE A 82 -1.68 1.11 -8.86
C PHE A 82 -1.34 -0.35 -9.17
N TYR A 83 -2.28 -1.06 -9.80
CA TYR A 83 -2.07 -2.47 -10.11
C TYR A 83 -0.85 -2.66 -11.00
N LYS A 84 -0.74 -1.87 -12.05
CA LYS A 84 0.38 -1.96 -12.98
C LYS A 84 1.71 -1.67 -12.29
N ALA A 85 1.76 -0.60 -11.49
CA ALA A 85 2.98 -0.22 -10.78
C ALA A 85 3.37 -1.24 -9.73
N ALA A 86 2.40 -1.77 -8.99
CA ALA A 86 2.66 -2.77 -7.95
C ALA A 86 3.17 -4.07 -8.54
N MET A 87 2.59 -4.51 -9.65
CA MET A 87 3.06 -5.72 -10.33
C MET A 87 4.48 -5.53 -10.86
N ALA A 88 4.77 -4.37 -11.45
CA ALA A 88 6.10 -4.07 -11.96
C ALA A 88 7.15 -3.97 -10.83
N ALA A 89 6.71 -3.61 -9.62
CA ALA A 89 7.59 -3.45 -8.47
C ALA A 89 7.82 -4.76 -7.70
N GLY A 90 7.34 -5.89 -8.24
CA GLY A 90 7.56 -7.20 -7.63
C GLY A 90 6.38 -7.75 -6.85
N GLY A 91 5.23 -7.10 -6.92
CA GLY A 91 4.02 -7.63 -6.32
C GLY A 91 3.47 -8.81 -7.09
N ARG A 92 2.52 -9.52 -6.48
CA ARG A 92 1.85 -10.66 -7.11
C ARG A 92 0.38 -10.37 -7.22
N ASP A 93 -0.22 -10.81 -8.34
CA ASP A 93 -1.64 -10.62 -8.60
C ASP A 93 -2.49 -11.31 -7.54
N ASN A 94 -3.47 -10.56 -7.02
CA ASN A 94 -4.48 -11.07 -6.10
C ASN A 94 -5.87 -10.56 -6.49
N GLY A 95 -6.01 -10.01 -7.68
CA GLY A 95 -7.27 -9.51 -8.23
C GLY A 95 -7.03 -8.32 -9.14
N ALA A 96 -7.15 -8.54 -10.46
CA ALA A 96 -6.95 -7.48 -11.44
C ALA A 96 -8.04 -6.40 -11.31
N PRO A 97 -7.77 -5.19 -11.80
CA PRO A 97 -8.75 -4.10 -11.72
C PRO A 97 -10.10 -4.48 -12.31
N GLY A 98 -11.16 -4.18 -11.57
CA GLY A 98 -12.51 -4.48 -12.02
C GLY A 98 -13.54 -4.22 -10.94
N ILE A 99 -14.81 -4.29 -11.35
CA ILE A 99 -15.94 -4.15 -10.43
C ILE A 99 -16.05 -5.38 -9.54
N ARG A 100 -16.33 -5.13 -8.26
CA ARG A 100 -16.63 -6.17 -7.27
C ARG A 100 -18.07 -5.97 -6.80
N ALA A 101 -19.02 -6.34 -7.67
CA ALA A 101 -20.44 -6.09 -7.46
C ALA A 101 -20.97 -6.70 -6.16
N HIS A 102 -20.33 -7.77 -5.68
CA HIS A 102 -20.76 -8.41 -4.43
C HIS A 102 -20.48 -7.55 -3.18
N TYR A 103 -19.60 -6.52 -3.30
CA TYR A 103 -19.45 -5.55 -2.23
C TYR A 103 -20.46 -4.40 -2.40
N HIS A 104 -20.49 -3.78 -3.56
CA HIS A 104 -21.55 -2.87 -4.00
C HIS A 104 -21.34 -2.56 -5.50
N PRO A 105 -22.37 -1.99 -6.18
CA PRO A 105 -22.33 -1.86 -7.65
C PRO A 105 -21.18 -1.02 -8.20
N ASP A 106 -20.67 -0.07 -7.42
CA ASP A 106 -19.63 0.85 -7.89
C ASP A 106 -18.26 0.54 -7.28
N TYR A 107 -18.12 -0.61 -6.65
CA TYR A 107 -16.85 -0.98 -5.99
C TYR A 107 -15.83 -1.40 -7.05
N TYR A 108 -14.93 -0.50 -7.41
CA TYR A 108 -13.91 -0.77 -8.41
C TYR A 108 -12.56 -0.89 -7.72
N ALA A 109 -11.92 -2.04 -7.79
CA ALA A 109 -10.73 -2.31 -7.00
C ALA A 109 -9.75 -3.21 -7.71
N ALA A 110 -8.52 -3.18 -7.22
CA ALA A 110 -7.46 -4.11 -7.59
C ALA A 110 -6.71 -4.54 -6.33
N PHE A 111 -6.22 -5.75 -6.35
CA PHE A 111 -5.56 -6.38 -5.20
C PHE A 111 -4.22 -6.94 -5.62
N VAL A 112 -3.18 -6.61 -4.87
CA VAL A 112 -1.82 -7.11 -5.13
C VAL A 112 -1.22 -7.56 -3.81
N LEU A 113 -0.51 -8.68 -3.83
CA LEU A 113 0.25 -9.12 -2.67
C LEU A 113 1.61 -8.43 -2.66
N ASP A 114 1.98 -7.87 -1.52
CA ASP A 114 3.29 -7.26 -1.35
C ASP A 114 4.39 -8.34 -1.22
N PRO A 115 5.66 -7.97 -1.08
CA PRO A 115 6.74 -8.97 -0.96
C PRO A 115 6.58 -9.96 0.19
N ASP A 116 5.86 -9.59 1.25
CA ASP A 116 5.59 -10.46 2.38
C ASP A 116 4.26 -11.21 2.26
N GLY A 117 3.51 -10.99 1.19
CA GLY A 117 2.22 -11.65 0.98
C GLY A 117 1.04 -10.92 1.59
N HIS A 118 1.21 -9.66 2.02
CA HIS A 118 0.09 -8.87 2.51
C HIS A 118 -0.78 -8.43 1.34
N ASN A 119 -2.10 -8.44 1.58
CA ASN A 119 -3.08 -8.07 0.56
C ASN A 119 -3.28 -6.54 0.57
N ILE A 120 -2.78 -5.89 -0.45
CA ILE A 120 -2.87 -4.43 -0.59
C ILE A 120 -3.86 -4.14 -1.71
N GLU A 121 -4.85 -3.34 -1.39
CA GLU A 121 -5.96 -3.02 -2.27
C GLU A 121 -5.99 -1.53 -2.57
N ALA A 122 -6.25 -1.18 -3.82
CA ALA A 122 -6.68 0.18 -4.18
C ALA A 122 -8.15 0.10 -4.55
N VAL A 123 -8.97 0.99 -4.01
CA VAL A 123 -10.42 0.94 -4.24
C VAL A 123 -10.97 2.33 -4.53
N PHE A 124 -11.82 2.39 -5.55
CA PHE A 124 -12.59 3.57 -5.89
C PHE A 124 -14.08 3.22 -5.77
N HIS A 125 -14.80 4.00 -4.96
CA HIS A 125 -16.21 3.76 -4.69
C HIS A 125 -17.15 4.57 -5.60
N GLY A 126 -16.64 5.12 -6.68
CA GLY A 126 -17.46 5.89 -7.61
C GLY A 126 -18.10 5.03 -8.69
N PRO A 127 -18.84 5.67 -9.58
CA PRO A 127 -19.07 7.11 -9.59
C PRO A 127 -19.99 7.56 -8.46
N ARG A 128 -19.65 8.68 -7.89
CA ARG A 128 -20.54 9.35 -6.93
C ARG A 128 -21.27 10.45 -7.64
N ALA A 129 -22.55 10.50 -7.39
CA ALA A 129 -23.34 11.57 -7.95
C ALA A 129 -22.99 12.89 -7.28
#